data_22cc001eb2aea29f2d05bc4d777ed62d
#
_entry.id   22cc001eb2aea29f2d05bc4d777ed62d
#
_cell.length_a   1.000
_cell.length_b   1.000
_cell.length_c   1.000
_cell.angle_alpha   90.00
_cell.angle_beta   90.00
_cell.angle_gamma   90.00
#
_symmetry.space_group_name_H-M   'P 1'
#
loop_
_entity.id
_entity.type
_entity.pdbx_description
1 polymer ?
#
loop_
_entity_poly.entity_id
_entity_poly.type
_entity_poly.pdbx_seq_one_letter_code
_entity_poly.pdbx_strand_id
1 'polypeptide(L)'
;MQSRIEPTNKRNFFQKFLILLYFAFISINCVRANPITLEGLASAIDGDTIIVNNYKIRLNGVSAPELSEEGGNEAKQAMRKILENKTIKCSLSGRKSYERYIGVCWIGAIDVGALIIMQGFARDCFRYSGGRYSALEPGPARYLPLPKYCLARTQKTN
;
A
#
# COMPACT_ATOMS: atom_id res chain seq x y z
N MET A 1 38.96 -65.52 -11.81
CA MET A 1 38.75 -64.12 -12.06
C MET A 1 37.31 -63.78 -11.57
N GLN A 2 37.19 -63.30 -10.33
CA GLN A 2 35.94 -63.18 -9.61
C GLN A 2 35.63 -61.68 -9.52
N SER A 3 34.63 -61.18 -10.29
CA SER A 3 34.18 -59.81 -10.26
C SER A 3 33.32 -59.58 -9.01
N ARG A 4 33.83 -58.77 -8.09
CA ARG A 4 33.14 -58.35 -6.87
C ARG A 4 32.14 -57.22 -7.26
N ILE A 5 30.85 -57.54 -7.23
CA ILE A 5 29.77 -56.55 -7.40
C ILE A 5 29.62 -55.79 -6.07
N GLU A 6 29.99 -54.52 -6.04
CA GLU A 6 29.73 -53.66 -4.89
C GLU A 6 28.22 -53.37 -4.72
N PRO A 7 27.67 -53.42 -3.51
CA PRO A 7 26.27 -53.11 -3.27
C PRO A 7 26.06 -51.59 -3.40
N THR A 8 25.35 -51.17 -4.44
CA THR A 8 24.92 -49.78 -4.64
C THR A 8 24.15 -49.27 -3.43
N ASN A 9 24.61 -48.18 -2.89
CA ASN A 9 24.19 -47.57 -1.63
C ASN A 9 22.74 -46.98 -1.75
N LYS A 10 21.74 -47.88 -1.77
CA LYS A 10 20.31 -47.53 -1.82
C LYS A 10 19.87 -46.66 -0.62
N ARG A 11 20.60 -46.73 0.50
CA ARG A 11 20.29 -46.00 1.73
C ARG A 11 20.53 -44.48 1.57
N ASN A 12 21.61 -44.09 0.86
CA ASN A 12 21.95 -42.69 0.62
C ASN A 12 21.00 -42.03 -0.39
N PHE A 13 20.44 -42.78 -1.34
CA PHE A 13 19.46 -42.29 -2.29
C PHE A 13 18.12 -41.98 -1.59
N PHE A 14 17.66 -42.89 -0.74
CA PHE A 14 16.40 -42.74 0.01
C PHE A 14 16.48 -41.57 1.00
N GLN A 15 17.62 -41.38 1.66
CA GLN A 15 17.86 -40.29 2.59
C GLN A 15 17.88 -38.92 1.90
N LYS A 16 18.49 -38.80 0.73
CA LYS A 16 18.48 -37.59 -0.10
C LYS A 16 17.08 -37.27 -0.63
N PHE A 17 16.30 -38.27 -0.99
CA PHE A 17 14.92 -38.10 -1.46
C PHE A 17 14.01 -37.63 -0.33
N LEU A 18 14.15 -38.12 0.89
CA LEU A 18 13.41 -37.64 2.06
C LEU A 18 13.74 -36.19 2.43
N ILE A 19 15.01 -35.79 2.32
CA ILE A 19 15.46 -34.42 2.56
C ILE A 19 14.84 -33.45 1.52
N LEU A 20 14.82 -33.85 0.24
CA LEU A 20 14.18 -33.07 -0.83
C LEU A 20 12.68 -32.88 -0.63
N LEU A 21 11.97 -33.93 -0.19
CA LEU A 21 10.55 -33.86 0.16
C LEU A 21 10.30 -32.96 1.38
N TYR A 22 11.17 -32.99 2.38
CA TYR A 22 11.07 -32.14 3.57
C TYR A 22 11.25 -30.65 3.21
N PHE A 23 12.22 -30.31 2.36
CA PHE A 23 12.42 -28.94 1.87
C PHE A 23 11.27 -28.47 0.95
N ALA A 24 10.71 -29.36 0.13
CA ALA A 24 9.53 -29.03 -0.68
C ALA A 24 8.28 -28.73 0.18
N PHE A 25 8.13 -29.41 1.33
CA PHE A 25 6.99 -29.19 2.25
C PHE A 25 7.10 -27.87 3.03
N ILE A 26 8.31 -27.38 3.33
CA ILE A 26 8.54 -26.12 4.04
C ILE A 26 8.20 -24.90 3.14
N SER A 27 8.33 -25.03 1.83
CA SER A 27 8.10 -23.94 0.88
C SER A 27 6.62 -23.55 0.70
N ILE A 28 5.67 -24.34 1.21
CA ILE A 28 4.21 -24.16 0.93
C ILE A 28 3.51 -23.31 1.99
N ASN A 29 4.16 -23.03 3.12
CA ASN A 29 3.54 -22.26 4.21
C ASN A 29 3.87 -20.76 4.19
N CYS A 30 3.89 -20.12 3.01
CA CYS A 30 3.85 -18.67 2.95
C CYS A 30 2.41 -18.23 3.30
N VAL A 31 2.11 -18.08 4.58
CA VAL A 31 0.85 -17.47 5.06
C VAL A 31 0.85 -16.03 4.58
N ARG A 32 0.19 -15.78 3.44
CA ARG A 32 -0.17 -14.42 3.06
C ARG A 32 -1.17 -13.91 4.07
N ALA A 33 -0.77 -13.00 4.92
CA ALA A 33 -1.71 -12.24 5.74
C ALA A 33 -2.68 -11.53 4.78
N ASN A 34 -3.95 -11.92 4.81
CA ASN A 34 -4.97 -11.25 4.02
C ASN A 34 -5.06 -9.79 4.50
N PRO A 35 -5.03 -8.81 3.59
CA PRO A 35 -5.19 -7.42 3.97
C PRO A 35 -6.56 -7.24 4.62
N ILE A 36 -6.60 -6.49 5.72
CA ILE A 36 -7.87 -6.13 6.37
C ILE A 36 -8.63 -5.23 5.39
N THR A 37 -9.83 -5.66 5.02
CA THR A 37 -10.70 -4.91 4.10
C THR A 37 -11.83 -4.27 4.87
N LEU A 38 -12.09 -2.98 4.62
CA LEU A 38 -13.25 -2.23 5.12
C LEU A 38 -14.07 -1.76 3.93
N GLU A 39 -15.39 -1.76 4.08
CA GLU A 39 -16.31 -1.27 3.06
C GLU A 39 -17.50 -0.56 3.71
N GLY A 40 -17.85 0.62 3.21
CA GLY A 40 -18.97 1.41 3.73
C GLY A 40 -18.99 2.85 3.21
N LEU A 41 -19.95 3.63 3.71
CA LEU A 41 -19.96 5.07 3.48
C LEU A 41 -18.77 5.71 4.18
N ALA A 42 -18.25 6.78 3.59
CA ALA A 42 -17.09 7.47 4.12
C ALA A 42 -17.34 8.97 4.30
N SER A 43 -16.57 9.57 5.20
CA SER A 43 -16.49 11.02 5.39
C SER A 43 -15.05 11.50 5.38
N ALA A 44 -14.80 12.73 4.91
CA ALA A 44 -13.47 13.34 4.87
C ALA A 44 -13.14 14.03 6.21
N ILE A 45 -11.97 13.73 6.78
CA ILE A 45 -11.35 14.51 7.85
C ILE A 45 -10.63 15.70 7.24
N ASP A 46 -9.80 15.42 6.23
CA ASP A 46 -9.00 16.35 5.43
C ASP A 46 -8.84 15.82 4.00
N GLY A 47 -7.86 16.34 3.23
CA GLY A 47 -7.63 15.94 1.83
C GLY A 47 -7.05 14.54 1.65
N ASP A 48 -6.45 13.93 2.69
CA ASP A 48 -5.78 12.64 2.60
C ASP A 48 -6.12 11.66 3.74
N THR A 49 -7.05 12.04 4.59
CA THR A 49 -7.56 11.22 5.70
C THR A 49 -9.08 11.14 5.66
N ILE A 50 -9.61 9.93 5.66
CA ILE A 50 -11.05 9.64 5.62
C ILE A 50 -11.47 8.74 6.79
N ILE A 51 -12.77 8.72 7.08
CA ILE A 51 -13.39 7.75 8.02
C ILE A 51 -14.27 6.80 7.22
N VAL A 52 -14.10 5.50 7.42
CA VAL A 52 -15.00 4.44 6.93
C VAL A 52 -15.37 3.57 8.11
N ASN A 53 -16.67 3.39 8.39
CA ASN A 53 -17.16 2.58 9.53
C ASN A 53 -16.43 2.90 10.86
N ASN A 54 -16.28 4.19 11.21
CA ASN A 54 -15.59 4.69 12.40
C ASN A 54 -14.04 4.47 12.42
N TYR A 55 -13.46 3.89 11.38
CA TYR A 55 -12.01 3.76 11.26
C TYR A 55 -11.42 4.95 10.51
N LYS A 56 -10.46 5.64 11.15
CA LYS A 56 -9.67 6.69 10.49
C LYS A 56 -8.62 6.06 9.57
N ILE A 57 -8.62 6.42 8.30
CA ILE A 57 -7.75 5.86 7.27
C ILE A 57 -6.95 6.99 6.63
N ARG A 58 -5.62 6.92 6.74
CA ARG A 58 -4.67 7.75 6.02
C ARG A 58 -4.43 7.11 4.66
N LEU A 59 -4.76 7.82 3.59
CA LEU A 59 -4.56 7.32 2.22
C LEU A 59 -3.06 7.13 1.94
N ASN A 60 -2.69 5.92 1.57
CA ASN A 60 -1.29 5.56 1.39
C ASN A 60 -0.67 6.24 0.16
N GLY A 61 0.37 7.04 0.40
CA GLY A 61 1.07 7.73 -0.67
C GLY A 61 0.42 9.01 -1.18
N VAL A 62 -0.62 9.51 -0.49
CA VAL A 62 -1.26 10.80 -0.78
C VAL A 62 -0.78 11.83 0.24
N SER A 63 -0.51 13.05 -0.20
CA SER A 63 -0.19 14.20 0.65
C SER A 63 -1.01 15.41 0.22
N ALA A 64 -1.98 15.79 1.03
CA ALA A 64 -2.75 17.02 0.90
C ALA A 64 -2.24 18.07 1.90
N PRO A 65 -2.50 19.37 1.66
CA PRO A 65 -2.29 20.40 2.67
C PRO A 65 -3.10 20.12 3.93
N GLU A 66 -2.52 20.39 5.09
CA GLU A 66 -3.22 20.30 6.38
C GLU A 66 -4.30 21.38 6.49
N LEU A 67 -5.31 21.19 7.34
CA LEU A 67 -6.41 22.16 7.49
C LEU A 67 -5.94 23.56 7.93
N SER A 68 -4.79 23.65 8.58
CA SER A 68 -4.16 24.92 8.98
C SER A 68 -3.30 25.57 7.88
N GLU A 69 -3.10 24.89 6.75
CA GLU A 69 -2.32 25.35 5.62
C GLU A 69 -3.21 25.90 4.51
N GLU A 70 -2.65 26.73 3.63
CA GLU A 70 -3.33 27.19 2.42
C GLU A 70 -3.70 25.99 1.53
N GLY A 71 -4.95 25.96 1.07
CA GLY A 71 -5.49 24.86 0.27
C GLY A 71 -6.04 23.67 1.06
N GLY A 72 -5.86 23.64 2.40
CA GLY A 72 -6.31 22.52 3.22
C GLY A 72 -7.82 22.35 3.27
N ASN A 73 -8.57 23.46 3.37
CA ASN A 73 -10.03 23.44 3.33
C ASN A 73 -10.56 23.02 1.96
N GLU A 74 -9.93 23.48 0.89
CA GLU A 74 -10.26 23.13 -0.50
C GLU A 74 -10.02 21.64 -0.75
N ALA A 75 -8.89 21.09 -0.28
CA ALA A 75 -8.59 19.68 -0.35
C ALA A 75 -9.63 18.83 0.39
N LYS A 76 -10.04 19.25 1.61
CA LYS A 76 -11.12 18.59 2.36
C LYS A 76 -12.44 18.61 1.60
N GLN A 77 -12.84 19.76 1.03
CA GLN A 77 -14.09 19.88 0.27
C GLN A 77 -14.06 19.01 -0.99
N ALA A 78 -12.94 18.97 -1.70
CA ALA A 78 -12.74 18.08 -2.84
C ALA A 78 -12.90 16.61 -2.43
N MET A 79 -12.26 16.18 -1.34
CA MET A 79 -12.40 14.84 -0.82
C MET A 79 -13.85 14.53 -0.44
N ARG A 80 -14.56 15.44 0.22
CA ARG A 80 -16.00 15.27 0.52
C ARG A 80 -16.83 15.00 -0.72
N LYS A 81 -16.62 15.77 -1.80
CA LYS A 81 -17.31 15.58 -3.09
C LYS A 81 -16.98 14.23 -3.73
N ILE A 82 -15.72 13.78 -3.64
CA ILE A 82 -15.29 12.46 -4.13
C ILE A 82 -16.06 11.35 -3.43
N LEU A 83 -16.25 11.45 -2.11
CA LEU A 83 -16.84 10.41 -1.27
C LEU A 83 -18.38 10.44 -1.22
N GLU A 84 -19.00 11.57 -1.59
CA GLU A 84 -20.43 11.84 -1.41
C GLU A 84 -21.30 10.74 -2.04
N ASN A 85 -22.18 10.15 -1.22
CA ASN A 85 -23.14 9.10 -1.60
C ASN A 85 -22.50 7.87 -2.26
N LYS A 86 -21.23 7.56 -1.95
CA LYS A 86 -20.50 6.42 -2.53
C LYS A 86 -20.06 5.43 -1.46
N THR A 87 -20.14 4.16 -1.80
CA THR A 87 -19.54 3.10 -1.01
C THR A 87 -18.05 3.03 -1.32
N ILE A 88 -17.23 3.13 -0.27
CA ILE A 88 -15.77 3.12 -0.35
C ILE A 88 -15.27 1.79 0.18
N LYS A 89 -14.43 1.13 -0.61
CA LYS A 89 -13.73 -0.09 -0.21
C LYS A 89 -12.26 0.21 0.02
N CYS A 90 -11.73 -0.13 1.20
CA CYS A 90 -10.35 0.12 1.58
C CYS A 90 -9.63 -1.19 1.91
N SER A 91 -8.40 -1.33 1.43
CA SER A 91 -7.45 -2.36 1.85
C SER A 91 -6.42 -1.73 2.78
N LEU A 92 -6.37 -2.22 4.02
CA LEU A 92 -5.48 -1.71 5.05
C LEU A 92 -4.18 -2.50 5.08
N SER A 93 -3.05 -1.79 5.23
CA SER A 93 -1.72 -2.40 5.27
C SER A 93 -1.38 -3.11 6.60
N GLY A 94 -2.27 -3.06 7.59
CA GLY A 94 -2.01 -3.50 8.97
C GLY A 94 -1.15 -2.52 9.77
N ARG A 95 -0.56 -1.49 9.13
CA ARG A 95 0.24 -0.44 9.79
C ARG A 95 -0.62 0.75 10.18
N LYS A 96 -0.20 1.46 11.21
CA LYS A 96 -0.81 2.73 11.64
C LYS A 96 0.18 3.89 11.53
N SER A 97 -0.36 5.08 11.36
CA SER A 97 0.30 6.36 11.51
C SER A 97 -0.48 7.13 12.56
N TYR A 98 0.05 7.21 13.78
CA TYR A 98 -0.71 7.60 14.97
C TYR A 98 -1.96 6.72 15.12
N GLU A 99 -3.14 7.29 15.33
CA GLU A 99 -4.41 6.58 15.47
C GLU A 99 -5.10 6.26 14.12
N ARG A 100 -4.41 6.46 12.98
CA ARG A 100 -4.96 6.23 11.64
C ARG A 100 -4.39 4.93 11.05
N TYR A 101 -5.24 4.10 10.48
CA TYR A 101 -4.79 2.98 9.63
C TYR A 101 -4.26 3.51 8.30
N ILE A 102 -3.22 2.89 7.78
CA ILE A 102 -2.71 3.19 6.44
C ILE A 102 -3.39 2.26 5.44
N GLY A 103 -3.99 2.81 4.40
CA GLY A 103 -4.71 2.03 3.40
C GLY A 103 -4.81 2.69 2.03
N VAL A 104 -5.19 1.88 1.06
CA VAL A 104 -5.62 2.33 -0.27
C VAL A 104 -7.12 2.13 -0.34
N CYS A 105 -7.84 3.08 -0.89
CA CYS A 105 -9.29 3.08 -0.93
C CYS A 105 -9.80 3.31 -2.36
N TRP A 106 -10.94 2.68 -2.69
CA TRP A 106 -11.52 2.72 -4.04
C TRP A 106 -13.01 3.01 -4.00
N ILE A 107 -13.48 3.62 -5.10
CA ILE A 107 -14.87 3.73 -5.50
C ILE A 107 -15.03 2.82 -6.72
N GLY A 108 -15.63 1.64 -6.55
CA GLY A 108 -15.57 0.60 -7.57
C GLY A 108 -14.12 0.22 -7.90
N ALA A 109 -13.67 0.48 -9.12
CA ALA A 109 -12.29 0.23 -9.55
C ALA A 109 -11.38 1.47 -9.48
N ILE A 110 -11.89 2.64 -9.07
CA ILE A 110 -11.16 3.91 -9.14
C ILE A 110 -10.53 4.21 -7.78
N ASP A 111 -9.21 4.40 -7.75
CA ASP A 111 -8.45 4.76 -6.55
C ASP A 111 -8.80 6.20 -6.10
N VAL A 112 -9.25 6.34 -4.85
CA VAL A 112 -9.62 7.63 -4.23
C VAL A 112 -8.41 8.57 -4.15
N GLY A 113 -7.22 8.02 -3.85
CA GLY A 113 -5.97 8.78 -3.83
C GLY A 113 -5.62 9.33 -5.22
N ALA A 114 -5.83 8.54 -6.27
CA ALA A 114 -5.65 9.02 -7.64
C ALA A 114 -6.60 10.18 -7.97
N LEU A 115 -7.87 10.06 -7.58
CA LEU A 115 -8.87 11.11 -7.87
C LEU A 115 -8.52 12.45 -7.25
N ILE A 116 -8.14 12.50 -5.97
CA ILE A 116 -7.82 13.76 -5.30
C ILE A 116 -6.55 14.40 -5.86
N ILE A 117 -5.56 13.59 -6.26
CA ILE A 117 -4.32 14.06 -6.89
C ILE A 117 -4.60 14.59 -8.30
N MET A 118 -5.35 13.86 -9.13
CA MET A 118 -5.72 14.30 -10.48
C MET A 118 -6.51 15.61 -10.49
N GLN A 119 -7.30 15.86 -9.44
CA GLN A 119 -8.02 17.12 -9.27
C GLN A 119 -7.14 18.28 -8.78
N GLY A 120 -5.87 18.00 -8.46
CA GLY A 120 -4.91 19.03 -8.06
C GLY A 120 -4.97 19.45 -6.59
N PHE A 121 -5.68 18.70 -5.73
CA PHE A 121 -5.83 19.02 -4.30
C PHE A 121 -4.88 18.22 -3.39
N ALA A 122 -4.09 17.30 -3.95
CA ALA A 122 -3.07 16.55 -3.24
C ALA A 122 -1.89 16.24 -4.16
N ARG A 123 -0.79 15.78 -3.56
CA ARG A 123 0.45 15.37 -4.24
C ARG A 123 0.77 13.91 -3.98
N ASP A 124 1.60 13.35 -4.85
CA ASP A 124 2.20 12.02 -4.66
C ASP A 124 3.26 12.07 -3.55
N CYS A 125 3.03 11.35 -2.48
CA CYS A 125 4.03 11.11 -1.46
C CYS A 125 4.89 9.90 -1.85
N PHE A 126 5.86 10.12 -2.74
CA PHE A 126 6.63 9.11 -3.46
C PHE A 126 7.19 8.01 -2.54
N ARG A 127 7.71 8.39 -1.37
CA ARG A 127 8.26 7.44 -0.39
C ARG A 127 7.28 6.33 0.00
N TYR A 128 5.98 6.60 -0.02
CA TYR A 128 4.94 5.68 0.41
C TYR A 128 4.10 5.12 -0.74
N SER A 129 3.99 5.87 -1.84
CA SER A 129 3.29 5.42 -3.05
C SER A 129 4.16 4.53 -3.94
N GLY A 130 5.51 4.71 -3.87
CA GLY A 130 6.45 4.18 -4.85
C GLY A 130 6.32 4.84 -6.21
N GLY A 131 5.79 6.07 -6.26
CA GLY A 131 5.55 6.83 -7.50
C GLY A 131 4.24 6.49 -8.22
N ARG A 132 3.35 5.75 -7.58
CA ARG A 132 2.05 5.33 -8.15
C ARG A 132 1.24 6.47 -8.73
N TYR A 133 1.34 7.65 -8.13
CA TYR A 133 0.54 8.82 -8.50
C TYR A 133 1.34 9.91 -9.19
N SER A 134 2.66 9.77 -9.35
CA SER A 134 3.53 10.84 -9.85
C SER A 134 3.12 11.35 -11.24
N ALA A 135 2.68 10.45 -12.13
CA ALA A 135 2.21 10.81 -13.47
C ALA A 135 0.81 11.45 -13.48
N LEU A 136 0.09 11.39 -12.36
CA LEU A 136 -1.27 11.93 -12.23
C LEU A 136 -1.30 13.35 -11.68
N GLU A 137 -0.19 13.87 -11.16
CA GLU A 137 -0.11 15.24 -10.64
C GLU A 137 -0.27 16.26 -11.77
N PRO A 138 -1.32 17.10 -11.78
CA PRO A 138 -1.41 18.20 -12.72
C PRO A 138 -0.37 19.27 -12.39
N GLY A 139 -0.01 20.10 -13.38
CA GLY A 139 1.01 21.15 -13.20
C GLY A 139 0.81 22.02 -11.96
N PRO A 140 -0.41 22.57 -11.70
CA PRO A 140 -0.67 23.40 -10.52
C PRO A 140 -0.48 22.67 -9.19
N ALA A 141 -0.73 21.36 -9.10
CA ALA A 141 -0.56 20.61 -7.86
C ALA A 141 0.90 20.62 -7.35
N ARG A 142 1.87 20.82 -8.23
CA ARG A 142 3.30 20.88 -7.86
C ARG A 142 3.66 22.05 -6.94
N TYR A 143 2.78 23.06 -6.85
CA TYR A 143 2.96 24.21 -5.95
C TYR A 143 2.38 23.95 -4.55
N LEU A 144 1.61 22.87 -4.36
CA LEU A 144 1.14 22.50 -3.04
C LEU A 144 2.31 22.09 -2.14
N PRO A 145 2.22 22.34 -0.82
CA PRO A 145 3.23 21.90 0.13
C PRO A 145 3.48 20.40 0.04
N LEU A 146 4.74 20.00 0.04
CA LEU A 146 5.12 18.58 0.10
C LEU A 146 6.13 18.37 1.22
N PRO A 147 5.77 17.64 2.29
CA PRO A 147 6.68 17.35 3.38
C PRO A 147 7.95 16.63 2.92
N LYS A 148 9.10 16.97 3.47
CA LYS A 148 10.40 16.36 3.11
C LYS A 148 10.40 14.83 3.23
N TYR A 149 9.63 14.27 4.15
CA TYR A 149 9.51 12.82 4.30
C TYR A 149 8.77 12.14 3.14
N CYS A 150 8.06 12.86 2.28
CA CYS A 150 7.40 12.33 1.08
C CYS A 150 8.35 12.11 -0.08
N LEU A 151 9.52 12.75 -0.07
CA LEU A 151 10.51 12.60 -1.13
C LEU A 151 11.15 11.21 -1.08
N ALA A 152 11.58 10.70 -2.24
CA ALA A 152 12.38 9.48 -2.28
C ALA A 152 13.64 9.68 -1.43
N ARG A 153 14.07 8.63 -0.71
CA ARG A 153 15.41 8.65 -0.14
C ARG A 153 16.40 8.71 -1.30
N THR A 154 17.11 9.82 -1.43
CA THR A 154 18.31 9.82 -2.25
C THR A 154 19.21 8.71 -1.77
N GLN A 155 19.46 7.70 -2.60
CA GLN A 155 20.49 6.71 -2.31
C GLN A 155 21.78 7.49 -2.17
N LYS A 156 22.40 7.46 -0.98
CA LYS A 156 23.79 7.86 -0.84
C LYS A 156 24.57 6.89 -1.72
N THR A 157 24.98 7.34 -2.87
CA THR A 157 26.05 6.68 -3.64
C THR A 157 27.31 6.78 -2.78
N ASN A 158 27.73 5.63 -2.22
CA ASN A 158 29.07 5.46 -1.66
C ASN A 158 30.07 5.39 -2.80
#